data_857422127d2614a1768b3adf1bc9d1d5
#
_entry.id   857422127d2614a1768b3adf1bc9d1d5
#
_cell.length_a   1.000
_cell.length_b   1.000
_cell.length_c   1.000
_cell.angle_alpha   90.00
_cell.angle_beta   90.00
_cell.angle_gamma   90.00
#
_symmetry.space_group_name_H-M   'P 1'
#
loop_
_entity.id
_entity.type
_entity.pdbx_description
1 polymer ?
#
loop_
_entity_poly.entity_id
_entity_poly.type
_entity_poly.pdbx_seq_one_letter_code
_entity_poly.pdbx_strand_id
1 'polypeptide(L)'
;MRVNTALALTLALFVPLTSAQIVPEEISIETMSDPGPNWFISKTGNGGYIFDATTGEMQGLLSLSRYTPAITMWQPRREFYATESYLSRGVRGERTDLVAVYDFENLSPVAEIVIPNHMARLSFRNHLGLMNNGRHLAVLNMNPGHSVSIVDVEDRVFIYEASTPGCAVIMPVADSDFLQLCGDGTLQLIQLDISGFEENRVRSDVFFNVMEDAIFDRTARSADGWYLITHAGIIYEVASQGSEIIISDSWSVTQEGEDSWRPGGDEFITAHRDTALLYVVMHEGEVDTHHVPGEEIWVLDANSGNRVHRIELEVPATSIMVTQEAQPKLIVADDNGGTHVYDALTFAFERTIVTPGAAMFEDF
;
A
#
# COMPACT_ATOMS: atom_id res chain seq x y z
N MET A 1 1.68 -88.74 -32.71
CA MET A 1 1.06 -87.91 -31.62
C MET A 1 2.16 -87.16 -30.88
N ARG A 2 2.27 -85.92 -31.12
CA ARG A 2 3.24 -85.02 -30.38
C ARG A 2 2.40 -84.14 -29.47
N VAL A 3 2.63 -84.27 -28.17
CA VAL A 3 2.03 -83.41 -27.14
C VAL A 3 2.97 -82.21 -26.94
N ASN A 4 2.51 -80.98 -27.20
CA ASN A 4 3.18 -79.76 -26.90
C ASN A 4 2.74 -79.28 -25.50
N THR A 5 3.68 -79.26 -24.58
CA THR A 5 3.45 -78.68 -23.25
C THR A 5 3.83 -77.21 -23.31
N ALA A 6 2.88 -76.28 -23.10
CA ALA A 6 3.09 -74.88 -22.99
C ALA A 6 3.43 -74.53 -21.53
N LEU A 7 4.61 -73.93 -21.31
CA LEU A 7 5.07 -73.47 -20.00
C LEU A 7 4.57 -72.01 -19.83
N ALA A 8 3.65 -71.76 -18.90
CA ALA A 8 3.19 -70.43 -18.54
C ALA A 8 4.14 -69.81 -17.49
N LEU A 9 4.81 -68.74 -17.88
CA LEU A 9 5.70 -67.99 -17.01
C LEU A 9 4.87 -66.89 -16.30
N THR A 10 4.63 -67.07 -15.02
CA THR A 10 3.94 -66.07 -14.17
C THR A 10 4.95 -65.02 -13.69
N LEU A 11 4.87 -63.80 -14.19
CA LEU A 11 5.68 -62.67 -13.76
C LEU A 11 5.04 -62.03 -12.52
N ALA A 12 5.63 -62.23 -11.34
CA ALA A 12 5.20 -61.59 -10.09
C ALA A 12 5.74 -60.18 -10.05
N LEU A 13 4.86 -59.17 -10.20
CA LEU A 13 5.16 -57.76 -9.96
C LEU A 13 5.29 -57.52 -8.46
N PHE A 14 6.52 -57.32 -7.98
CA PHE A 14 6.79 -56.78 -6.65
C PHE A 14 6.57 -55.27 -6.69
N VAL A 15 5.45 -54.80 -6.13
CA VAL A 15 5.24 -53.36 -5.84
C VAL A 15 5.86 -53.11 -4.46
N PRO A 16 6.89 -52.26 -4.34
CA PRO A 16 7.39 -51.89 -3.05
C PRO A 16 6.32 -51.07 -2.31
N LEU A 17 5.82 -51.53 -1.18
CA LEU A 17 5.02 -50.77 -0.23
C LEU A 17 5.96 -49.72 0.40
N THR A 18 5.97 -48.49 -0.15
CA THR A 18 6.54 -47.34 0.57
C THR A 18 5.57 -47.02 1.69
N SER A 19 5.91 -47.43 2.91
CA SER A 19 5.25 -46.91 4.11
C SER A 19 5.58 -45.42 4.22
N ALA A 20 4.58 -44.56 3.98
CA ALA A 20 4.69 -43.15 4.35
C ALA A 20 4.90 -43.11 5.86
N GLN A 21 6.08 -42.74 6.28
CA GLN A 21 6.40 -42.50 7.68
C GLN A 21 5.74 -41.17 8.05
N ILE A 22 4.70 -41.22 8.87
CA ILE A 22 4.11 -40.04 9.46
C ILE A 22 5.15 -39.47 10.42
N VAL A 23 5.81 -38.39 10.03
CA VAL A 23 6.65 -37.62 10.93
C VAL A 23 5.67 -36.82 11.82
N PRO A 24 5.72 -36.99 13.15
CA PRO A 24 4.89 -36.19 14.04
C PRO A 24 5.22 -34.70 13.80
N GLU A 25 4.18 -33.86 13.68
CA GLU A 25 4.38 -32.41 13.70
C GLU A 25 5.03 -32.01 15.03
N GLU A 26 6.17 -31.37 14.95
CA GLU A 26 6.75 -30.69 16.10
C GLU A 26 5.94 -29.40 16.30
N ILE A 27 5.33 -29.24 17.48
CA ILE A 27 4.68 -27.99 17.87
C ILE A 27 5.81 -27.00 18.14
N SER A 28 6.15 -26.18 17.14
CA SER A 28 7.09 -25.09 17.25
C SER A 28 6.36 -23.77 16.96
N ILE A 29 6.78 -22.70 17.60
CA ILE A 29 6.43 -21.35 17.18
C ILE A 29 7.47 -20.96 16.13
N GLU A 30 7.05 -20.90 14.88
CA GLU A 30 7.89 -20.32 13.85
C GLU A 30 7.90 -18.79 14.02
N THR A 31 9.09 -18.22 14.00
CA THR A 31 9.28 -16.78 14.01
C THR A 31 9.63 -16.30 12.61
N MET A 32 9.10 -15.13 12.24
CA MET A 32 9.44 -14.49 10.96
C MET A 32 10.95 -14.15 10.96
N SER A 33 11.64 -14.46 9.88
CA SER A 33 13.02 -14.02 9.69
C SER A 33 13.11 -12.49 9.64
N ASP A 34 14.31 -11.94 9.77
CA ASP A 34 14.52 -10.53 9.52
C ASP A 34 14.13 -10.19 8.08
N PRO A 35 13.39 -9.07 7.86
CA PRO A 35 12.98 -8.67 6.53
C PRO A 35 14.15 -8.55 5.55
N GLY A 36 14.02 -9.21 4.42
CA GLY A 36 14.96 -9.11 3.32
C GLY A 36 14.66 -7.91 2.41
N PRO A 37 15.56 -7.58 1.49
CA PRO A 37 15.28 -6.57 0.47
C PRO A 37 14.11 -7.03 -0.40
N ASN A 38 13.35 -6.07 -0.91
CA ASN A 38 12.20 -6.30 -1.78
C ASN A 38 11.04 -7.13 -1.16
N TRP A 39 10.93 -7.16 0.16
CA TRP A 39 9.76 -7.70 0.79
C TRP A 39 8.60 -6.70 0.69
N PHE A 40 7.38 -7.20 0.59
CA PHE A 40 6.19 -6.38 0.53
C PHE A 40 5.00 -7.07 1.20
N ILE A 41 4.02 -6.28 1.61
CA ILE A 41 2.76 -6.78 2.11
C ILE A 41 1.70 -6.67 1.02
N SER A 42 1.06 -7.79 0.68
CA SER A 42 -0.17 -7.82 -0.12
C SER A 42 -1.36 -7.90 0.83
N LYS A 43 -2.08 -6.79 0.98
CA LYS A 43 -3.25 -6.71 1.84
C LYS A 43 -4.53 -7.02 1.07
N THR A 44 -5.30 -7.99 1.55
CA THR A 44 -6.62 -8.31 1.01
C THR A 44 -7.55 -8.78 2.13
N GLY A 45 -8.81 -8.36 2.12
CA GLY A 45 -9.80 -8.75 3.12
C GLY A 45 -9.27 -8.56 4.55
N ASN A 46 -9.12 -9.67 5.27
CA ASN A 46 -8.61 -9.71 6.65
C ASN A 46 -7.19 -10.30 6.76
N GLY A 47 -6.42 -10.32 5.69
CA GLY A 47 -5.05 -10.81 5.64
C GLY A 47 -4.07 -9.76 5.13
N GLY A 48 -2.91 -9.67 5.81
CA GLY A 48 -1.70 -9.01 5.33
C GLY A 48 -0.65 -10.06 5.02
N TYR A 49 -0.50 -10.43 3.75
CA TYR A 49 0.40 -11.49 3.30
C TYR A 49 1.75 -10.91 2.94
N ILE A 50 2.79 -11.34 3.62
CA ILE A 50 4.16 -10.85 3.44
C ILE A 50 4.85 -11.75 2.41
N PHE A 51 5.38 -11.16 1.35
CA PHE A 51 6.09 -11.86 0.28
C PHE A 51 7.47 -11.26 0.05
N ASP A 52 8.40 -12.08 -0.39
CA ASP A 52 9.65 -11.66 -1.00
C ASP A 52 9.46 -11.58 -2.52
N ALA A 53 9.53 -10.37 -3.08
CA ALA A 53 9.38 -10.16 -4.52
C ALA A 53 10.49 -10.83 -5.34
N THR A 54 11.68 -11.03 -4.76
CA THR A 54 12.82 -11.64 -5.45
C THR A 54 12.64 -13.14 -5.62
N THR A 55 12.10 -13.84 -4.62
CA THR A 55 11.89 -15.30 -4.67
C THR A 55 10.46 -15.68 -5.03
N GLY A 56 9.48 -14.84 -4.70
CA GLY A 56 8.05 -15.10 -4.79
C GLY A 56 7.51 -15.91 -3.61
N GLU A 57 8.33 -16.16 -2.58
CA GLU A 57 7.95 -16.96 -1.42
C GLU A 57 7.20 -16.11 -0.38
N MET A 58 6.18 -16.70 0.23
CA MET A 58 5.47 -16.09 1.36
C MET A 58 6.33 -16.23 2.62
N GLN A 59 6.54 -15.10 3.30
CA GLN A 59 7.37 -15.00 4.51
C GLN A 59 6.54 -14.93 5.79
N GLY A 60 5.29 -14.50 5.69
CA GLY A 60 4.42 -14.40 6.85
C GLY A 60 3.00 -14.00 6.53
N LEU A 61 2.15 -14.04 7.55
CA LEU A 61 0.73 -13.67 7.46
C LEU A 61 0.31 -12.92 8.72
N LEU A 62 -0.12 -11.68 8.56
CA LEU A 62 -0.82 -10.91 9.57
C LEU A 62 -2.33 -11.23 9.50
N SER A 63 -2.88 -11.75 10.59
CA SER A 63 -4.33 -11.95 10.74
C SER A 63 -4.97 -10.64 11.20
N LEU A 64 -5.53 -9.91 10.27
CA LEU A 64 -6.11 -8.59 10.50
C LEU A 64 -7.62 -8.69 10.77
N SER A 65 -8.21 -7.63 11.31
CA SER A 65 -9.65 -7.49 11.40
C SER A 65 -10.30 -7.52 10.01
N ARG A 66 -11.56 -7.94 9.94
CA ARG A 66 -12.35 -7.86 8.70
C ARG A 66 -12.42 -6.43 8.12
N TYR A 67 -12.28 -5.45 8.97
CA TYR A 67 -12.34 -4.03 8.60
C TYR A 67 -11.03 -3.36 9.00
N THR A 68 -9.98 -3.65 8.24
CA THR A 68 -8.65 -3.03 8.36
C THR A 68 -8.42 -2.13 7.15
N PRO A 69 -8.66 -0.81 7.24
CA PRO A 69 -8.46 0.12 6.13
C PRO A 69 -7.02 0.21 5.66
N ALA A 70 -6.09 0.35 6.58
CA ALA A 70 -4.68 0.58 6.27
C ALA A 70 -3.76 -0.11 7.27
N ILE A 71 -2.55 -0.37 6.82
CA ILE A 71 -1.43 -0.91 7.60
C ILE A 71 -0.18 -0.13 7.24
N THR A 72 0.70 0.05 8.18
CA THR A 72 2.05 0.58 7.98
C THR A 72 3.00 -0.07 8.96
N MET A 73 4.31 0.18 8.83
CA MET A 73 5.29 -0.44 9.71
C MET A 73 6.40 0.53 10.14
N TRP A 74 7.12 0.12 11.17
CA TRP A 74 8.35 0.78 11.60
C TRP A 74 9.45 -0.26 11.88
N GLN A 75 10.30 -0.49 10.92
CA GLN A 75 11.37 -1.49 11.02
C GLN A 75 12.27 -1.32 12.25
N PRO A 76 12.68 -0.10 12.67
CA PRO A 76 13.53 0.06 13.84
C PRO A 76 12.91 -0.46 15.15
N ARG A 77 11.58 -0.49 15.26
CA ARG A 77 10.86 -1.05 16.41
C ARG A 77 10.38 -2.48 16.17
N ARG A 78 10.49 -2.97 14.93
CA ARG A 78 10.00 -4.28 14.48
C ARG A 78 8.51 -4.45 14.74
N GLU A 79 7.72 -3.47 14.32
CA GLU A 79 6.28 -3.43 14.55
C GLU A 79 5.51 -3.02 13.30
N PHE A 80 4.32 -3.63 13.17
CA PHE A 80 3.28 -3.18 12.26
C PHE A 80 2.20 -2.45 13.03
N TYR A 81 1.59 -1.46 12.39
CA TYR A 81 0.46 -0.71 12.89
C TYR A 81 -0.70 -0.83 11.91
N ALA A 82 -1.81 -1.39 12.37
CA ALA A 82 -2.99 -1.58 11.55
C ALA A 82 -4.18 -0.85 12.16
N THR A 83 -4.91 -0.09 11.34
CA THR A 83 -6.19 0.48 11.75
C THR A 83 -7.25 -0.60 11.68
N GLU A 84 -7.99 -0.84 12.76
CA GLU A 84 -8.96 -1.93 12.83
C GLU A 84 -10.29 -1.47 13.43
N SER A 85 -11.39 -1.99 12.87
CA SER A 85 -12.74 -1.79 13.41
C SER A 85 -13.36 -3.11 13.79
N TYR A 86 -13.92 -3.16 14.97
CA TYR A 86 -14.67 -4.30 15.49
C TYR A 86 -16.12 -3.92 15.75
N LEU A 87 -17.02 -4.87 15.51
CA LEU A 87 -18.44 -4.74 15.84
C LEU A 87 -18.81 -5.85 16.81
N SER A 88 -19.45 -5.48 17.94
CA SER A 88 -19.71 -6.40 19.06
C SER A 88 -20.53 -7.65 18.71
N ARG A 89 -21.20 -7.68 17.55
CA ARG A 89 -21.98 -8.80 17.03
C ARG A 89 -21.59 -9.17 15.58
N GLY A 90 -20.29 -9.18 15.28
CA GLY A 90 -19.73 -9.53 13.98
C GLY A 90 -19.91 -8.41 12.94
N VAL A 91 -21.09 -8.26 12.36
CA VAL A 91 -21.39 -7.23 11.35
C VAL A 91 -22.29 -6.11 11.86
N ARG A 92 -22.69 -6.14 13.14
CA ARG A 92 -23.61 -5.20 13.80
C ARG A 92 -23.20 -4.96 15.24
N GLY A 93 -23.83 -3.95 15.86
CA GLY A 93 -23.67 -3.63 17.27
C GLY A 93 -22.79 -2.43 17.51
N GLU A 94 -22.22 -2.38 18.70
CA GLU A 94 -21.30 -1.33 19.10
C GLU A 94 -20.00 -1.47 18.30
N ARG A 95 -19.50 -0.33 17.81
CA ARG A 95 -18.26 -0.25 17.02
C ARG A 95 -17.13 0.24 17.92
N THR A 96 -16.02 -0.47 17.87
CA THR A 96 -14.74 -0.08 18.46
C THR A 96 -13.73 0.08 17.35
N ASP A 97 -13.10 1.24 17.29
CA ASP A 97 -12.02 1.54 16.37
C ASP A 97 -10.71 1.68 17.16
N LEU A 98 -9.65 1.12 16.61
CA LEU A 98 -8.35 1.08 17.27
C LEU A 98 -7.19 1.00 16.27
N VAL A 99 -5.99 1.29 16.75
CA VAL A 99 -4.74 0.90 16.12
C VAL A 99 -4.26 -0.36 16.83
N ALA A 100 -4.19 -1.46 16.09
CA ALA A 100 -3.56 -2.70 16.56
C ALA A 100 -2.06 -2.63 16.27
N VAL A 101 -1.25 -3.05 17.23
CA VAL A 101 0.19 -3.12 17.11
C VAL A 101 0.59 -4.58 17.07
N TYR A 102 1.26 -4.97 16.00
CA TYR A 102 1.74 -6.33 15.78
C TYR A 102 3.26 -6.35 15.86
N ASP A 103 3.84 -7.37 16.46
CA ASP A 103 5.28 -7.58 16.42
C ASP A 103 5.71 -8.35 15.14
N PHE A 104 6.94 -8.13 14.68
CA PHE A 104 7.49 -8.82 13.51
C PHE A 104 7.80 -10.28 13.79
N GLU A 105 8.12 -10.62 15.01
CA GLU A 105 8.66 -11.94 15.31
C GLU A 105 7.58 -13.03 15.21
N ASN A 106 6.43 -12.78 15.84
CA ASN A 106 5.34 -13.74 15.89
C ASN A 106 4.13 -13.34 15.05
N LEU A 107 4.17 -12.16 14.40
CA LEU A 107 3.06 -11.59 13.62
C LEU A 107 1.75 -11.55 14.41
N SER A 108 1.88 -11.32 15.72
CA SER A 108 0.76 -11.33 16.67
C SER A 108 0.51 -9.95 17.24
N PRO A 109 -0.75 -9.59 17.56
CA PRO A 109 -1.05 -8.32 18.19
C PRO A 109 -0.47 -8.26 19.60
N VAL A 110 0.31 -7.23 19.92
CA VAL A 110 0.94 -7.00 21.22
C VAL A 110 0.32 -5.83 21.99
N ALA A 111 -0.42 -4.96 21.30
CA ALA A 111 -1.15 -3.87 21.91
C ALA A 111 -2.33 -3.41 21.04
N GLU A 112 -3.29 -2.75 21.68
CA GLU A 112 -4.43 -2.09 21.05
C GLU A 112 -4.54 -0.65 21.58
N ILE A 113 -4.62 0.33 20.70
CA ILE A 113 -4.78 1.73 21.06
C ILE A 113 -6.16 2.16 20.57
N VAL A 114 -7.12 2.28 21.49
CA VAL A 114 -8.51 2.63 21.16
C VAL A 114 -8.59 4.09 20.68
N ILE A 115 -9.26 4.29 19.55
CA ILE A 115 -9.56 5.61 18.98
C ILE A 115 -11.00 5.97 19.32
N PRO A 116 -11.27 7.16 19.91
CA PRO A 116 -12.61 7.55 20.33
C PRO A 116 -13.58 7.84 19.17
N ASN A 117 -13.03 8.20 17.99
CA ASN A 117 -13.82 8.54 16.80
C ASN A 117 -13.87 7.39 15.80
N HIS A 118 -14.81 7.49 14.85
CA HIS A 118 -14.92 6.47 13.82
C HIS A 118 -14.03 6.78 12.62
N MET A 119 -12.98 5.99 12.49
CA MET A 119 -12.04 6.10 11.38
C MET A 119 -12.68 5.77 10.03
N ALA A 120 -12.05 6.25 8.96
CA ALA A 120 -12.36 5.86 7.60
C ALA A 120 -12.16 4.35 7.43
N ARG A 121 -13.10 3.67 6.76
CA ARG A 121 -13.08 2.20 6.56
C ARG A 121 -12.84 1.81 5.11
N LEU A 122 -12.43 2.76 4.30
CA LEU A 122 -12.00 2.53 2.93
C LEU A 122 -10.52 2.08 2.94
N SER A 123 -10.21 1.09 2.11
CA SER A 123 -8.84 0.55 2.02
C SER A 123 -7.99 1.46 1.15
N PHE A 124 -7.46 2.53 1.75
CA PHE A 124 -6.54 3.47 1.11
C PHE A 124 -5.32 3.66 1.99
N ARG A 125 -4.15 3.57 1.39
CA ARG A 125 -2.86 3.67 2.08
C ARG A 125 -2.77 4.95 2.92
N ASN A 126 -3.13 6.06 2.37
CA ASN A 126 -3.01 7.38 2.98
C ASN A 126 -4.13 7.74 3.96
N HIS A 127 -4.91 6.76 4.45
CA HIS A 127 -5.78 6.92 5.62
C HIS A 127 -5.03 6.69 6.95
N LEU A 128 -3.78 6.26 6.87
CA LEU A 128 -2.86 6.05 7.97
C LEU A 128 -1.51 6.67 7.60
N GLY A 129 -0.88 7.37 8.52
CA GLY A 129 0.44 7.94 8.29
C GLY A 129 1.31 7.88 9.54
N LEU A 130 2.38 7.10 9.51
CA LEU A 130 3.40 7.14 10.53
C LEU A 130 4.33 8.31 10.25
N MET A 131 4.51 9.19 11.24
CA MET A 131 5.43 10.33 11.13
C MET A 131 6.88 9.84 11.05
N ASN A 132 7.75 10.65 10.46
CA ASN A 132 9.14 10.26 10.22
C ASN A 132 9.94 10.04 11.54
N ASN A 133 9.46 10.57 12.68
CA ASN A 133 10.02 10.27 13.99
C ASN A 133 9.73 8.83 14.47
N GLY A 134 8.86 8.09 13.77
CA GLY A 134 8.47 6.71 14.13
C GLY A 134 7.67 6.59 15.42
N ARG A 135 7.20 7.70 15.99
CA ARG A 135 6.49 7.74 17.27
C ARG A 135 5.01 8.11 17.12
N HIS A 136 4.73 9.15 16.35
CA HIS A 136 3.36 9.61 16.15
C HIS A 136 2.75 8.99 14.91
N LEU A 137 1.56 8.43 15.08
CA LEU A 137 0.77 7.85 14.00
C LEU A 137 -0.54 8.62 13.86
N ALA A 138 -0.83 9.07 12.66
CA ALA A 138 -2.05 9.79 12.31
C ALA A 138 -3.06 8.84 11.64
N VAL A 139 -4.31 8.89 12.08
CA VAL A 139 -5.42 8.06 11.57
C VAL A 139 -6.57 8.94 11.11
N LEU A 140 -6.99 8.81 9.86
CA LEU A 140 -8.10 9.58 9.30
C LEU A 140 -9.44 9.08 9.84
N ASN A 141 -10.23 9.98 10.42
CA ASN A 141 -11.60 9.76 10.86
C ASN A 141 -12.61 10.39 9.89
N MET A 142 -13.78 9.77 9.75
CA MET A 142 -14.87 10.27 8.91
C MET A 142 -16.15 10.59 9.71
N ASN A 143 -16.27 10.14 10.95
CA ASN A 143 -17.46 10.36 11.79
C ASN A 143 -17.07 10.84 13.19
N PRO A 144 -17.76 11.86 13.75
CA PRO A 144 -18.92 12.58 13.21
C PRO A 144 -18.57 13.58 12.10
N GLY A 145 -17.30 13.87 11.86
CA GLY A 145 -16.77 14.73 10.80
C GLY A 145 -15.36 14.31 10.46
N HIS A 146 -14.79 14.90 9.43
CA HIS A 146 -13.38 14.66 9.10
C HIS A 146 -12.49 15.20 10.22
N SER A 147 -11.66 14.33 10.73
CA SER A 147 -10.63 14.64 11.74
C SER A 147 -9.48 13.65 11.62
N VAL A 148 -8.39 13.92 12.33
CA VAL A 148 -7.24 13.02 12.41
C VAL A 148 -6.98 12.70 13.87
N SER A 149 -7.02 11.42 14.22
CA SER A 149 -6.58 10.93 15.52
C SER A 149 -5.07 10.78 15.52
N ILE A 150 -4.40 11.39 16.50
CA ILE A 150 -2.97 11.22 16.74
C ILE A 150 -2.78 10.24 17.88
N VAL A 151 -2.00 9.21 17.65
CA VAL A 151 -1.62 8.22 18.66
C VAL A 151 -0.10 8.18 18.81
N ASP A 152 0.36 7.95 20.04
CA ASP A 152 1.74 7.62 20.35
C ASP A 152 1.88 6.10 20.34
N VAL A 153 2.59 5.57 19.36
CA VAL A 153 2.78 4.12 19.23
C VAL A 153 3.88 3.58 20.14
N GLU A 154 4.71 4.44 20.72
CA GLU A 154 5.72 4.07 21.71
C GLU A 154 5.09 3.91 23.10
N ASP A 155 4.32 4.92 23.54
CA ASP A 155 3.61 4.90 24.83
C ASP A 155 2.26 4.18 24.77
N ARG A 156 1.80 3.73 23.57
CA ARG A 156 0.56 2.99 23.33
C ARG A 156 -0.70 3.75 23.76
N VAL A 157 -0.77 5.04 23.44
CA VAL A 157 -1.87 5.90 23.87
C VAL A 157 -2.42 6.74 22.73
N PHE A 158 -3.74 6.99 22.78
CA PHE A 158 -4.36 8.06 22.02
C PHE A 158 -3.98 9.40 22.67
N ILE A 159 -3.52 10.36 21.86
CA ILE A 159 -3.07 11.66 22.35
C ILE A 159 -4.14 12.72 22.10
N TYR A 160 -4.51 12.92 20.84
CA TYR A 160 -5.21 14.10 20.39
C TYR A 160 -6.04 13.85 19.14
N GLU A 161 -7.09 14.63 18.95
CA GLU A 161 -7.87 14.69 17.73
C GLU A 161 -7.77 16.07 17.09
N ALA A 162 -7.18 16.14 15.89
CA ALA A 162 -7.17 17.34 15.06
C ALA A 162 -8.46 17.39 14.21
N SER A 163 -9.29 18.41 14.36
CA SER A 163 -10.46 18.62 13.50
C SER A 163 -9.99 19.12 12.12
N THR A 164 -10.37 18.39 11.05
CA THR A 164 -9.90 18.67 9.68
C THR A 164 -11.04 18.65 8.66
N PRO A 165 -12.11 19.47 8.86
CA PRO A 165 -13.29 19.46 8.02
C PRO A 165 -12.93 19.78 6.56
N GLY A 166 -13.36 18.91 5.63
CA GLY A 166 -13.13 19.07 4.19
C GLY A 166 -11.73 18.71 3.72
N CYS A 167 -10.85 18.18 4.60
CA CYS A 167 -9.53 17.69 4.22
C CYS A 167 -9.40 16.19 4.49
N ALA A 168 -8.69 15.51 3.64
CA ALA A 168 -8.46 14.08 3.70
C ALA A 168 -7.02 13.76 3.30
N VAL A 169 -6.67 12.47 3.33
CA VAL A 169 -5.33 11.98 3.02
C VAL A 169 -4.33 12.41 4.09
N ILE A 170 -3.45 11.53 4.49
CA ILE A 170 -2.37 11.83 5.45
C ILE A 170 -1.06 11.62 4.72
N MET A 171 -0.30 12.68 4.60
CA MET A 171 0.99 12.73 3.92
C MET A 171 2.06 13.21 4.89
N PRO A 172 2.72 12.30 5.64
CA PRO A 172 3.79 12.67 6.56
C PRO A 172 4.92 13.42 5.86
N VAL A 173 5.35 14.55 6.45
CA VAL A 173 6.47 15.36 6.02
C VAL A 173 7.28 15.78 7.25
N ALA A 174 8.55 16.15 7.08
CA ALA A 174 9.45 16.45 8.18
C ALA A 174 9.42 15.36 9.29
N ASP A 175 9.75 15.68 10.53
CA ASP A 175 9.82 14.71 11.63
C ASP A 175 8.44 14.34 12.19
N SER A 176 7.58 15.34 12.42
CA SER A 176 6.30 15.19 13.14
C SER A 176 5.12 15.85 12.44
N ASP A 177 5.29 16.29 11.19
CA ASP A 177 4.30 17.08 10.47
C ASP A 177 3.63 16.23 9.38
N PHE A 178 2.43 16.62 8.96
CA PHE A 178 1.77 16.01 7.82
C PHE A 178 0.94 17.02 7.02
N LEU A 179 0.90 16.78 5.72
CA LEU A 179 0.03 17.49 4.78
C LEU A 179 -1.30 16.74 4.63
N GLN A 180 -2.36 17.48 4.33
CA GLN A 180 -3.65 16.97 3.88
C GLN A 180 -4.14 17.70 2.65
N LEU A 181 -4.78 16.98 1.74
CA LEU A 181 -5.47 17.53 0.58
C LEU A 181 -6.88 17.97 1.00
N CYS A 182 -7.28 19.18 0.57
CA CYS A 182 -8.57 19.76 0.93
C CYS A 182 -9.45 19.97 -0.30
N GLY A 183 -10.76 19.71 -0.14
CA GLY A 183 -11.75 19.78 -1.21
C GLY A 183 -12.06 21.20 -1.72
N ASP A 184 -11.43 22.23 -1.17
CA ASP A 184 -11.47 23.60 -1.66
C ASP A 184 -10.30 23.97 -2.59
N GLY A 185 -9.49 23.00 -2.98
CA GLY A 185 -8.34 23.18 -3.87
C GLY A 185 -7.05 23.60 -3.18
N THR A 186 -6.98 23.46 -1.85
CA THR A 186 -5.81 23.80 -1.05
C THR A 186 -5.16 22.59 -0.41
N LEU A 187 -3.95 22.77 0.14
CA LEU A 187 -3.34 21.87 1.12
C LEU A 187 -3.39 22.51 2.52
N GLN A 188 -3.47 21.68 3.55
CA GLN A 188 -3.15 22.11 4.90
C GLN A 188 -1.95 21.33 5.45
N LEU A 189 -1.07 22.04 6.15
CA LEU A 189 0.01 21.47 6.94
C LEU A 189 -0.38 21.52 8.40
N ILE A 190 -0.32 20.38 9.08
CA ILE A 190 -0.49 20.28 10.54
C ILE A 190 0.87 19.91 11.11
N GLN A 191 1.36 20.72 12.04
CA GLN A 191 2.62 20.51 12.75
C GLN A 191 2.34 20.09 14.18
N LEU A 192 2.96 18.99 14.60
CA LEU A 192 2.82 18.46 15.95
C LEU A 192 4.02 18.81 16.80
N ASP A 193 3.77 19.12 18.06
CA ASP A 193 4.83 19.22 19.06
C ASP A 193 5.40 17.82 19.42
N ILE A 194 6.45 17.81 20.24
CA ILE A 194 7.10 16.56 20.66
C ILE A 194 6.19 15.61 21.43
N SER A 195 5.07 16.10 21.95
CA SER A 195 4.07 15.32 22.68
C SER A 195 2.91 14.87 21.79
N GLY A 196 2.93 15.21 20.50
CA GLY A 196 1.90 14.85 19.52
C GLY A 196 0.68 15.74 19.46
N PHE A 197 0.68 16.88 20.19
CA PHE A 197 -0.38 17.88 20.08
C PHE A 197 -0.13 18.82 18.91
N GLU A 198 -1.20 19.32 18.30
CA GLU A 198 -1.09 20.35 17.26
C GLU A 198 -0.48 21.63 17.82
N GLU A 199 0.68 22.01 17.28
CA GLU A 199 1.37 23.25 17.62
C GLU A 199 1.04 24.36 16.64
N ASN A 200 0.92 24.01 15.34
CA ASN A 200 0.66 24.97 14.28
C ASN A 200 -0.14 24.35 13.14
N ARG A 201 -0.85 25.21 12.41
CA ARG A 201 -1.60 24.84 11.21
C ARG A 201 -1.48 25.93 10.16
N VAL A 202 -1.10 25.55 8.95
CA VAL A 202 -0.97 26.46 7.80
C VAL A 202 -1.78 25.93 6.64
N ARG A 203 -2.29 26.80 5.80
CA ARG A 203 -3.02 26.49 4.59
C ARG A 203 -2.35 27.13 3.38
N SER A 204 -2.28 26.41 2.27
CA SER A 204 -1.77 26.97 1.01
C SER A 204 -2.80 27.87 0.34
N ASP A 205 -2.37 28.61 -0.67
CA ASP A 205 -3.29 29.16 -1.67
C ASP A 205 -3.96 28.03 -2.47
N VAL A 206 -5.07 28.34 -3.13
CA VAL A 206 -5.74 27.40 -4.07
C VAL A 206 -4.82 27.16 -5.26
N PHE A 207 -4.50 25.90 -5.57
CA PHE A 207 -3.60 25.55 -6.67
C PHE A 207 -4.22 24.62 -7.72
N PHE A 208 -5.40 24.05 -7.43
CA PHE A 208 -6.16 23.28 -8.40
C PHE A 208 -7.67 23.54 -8.26
N ASN A 209 -8.43 23.26 -9.33
CA ASN A 209 -9.89 23.43 -9.32
C ASN A 209 -10.56 22.05 -9.31
N VAL A 210 -11.13 21.69 -8.15
CA VAL A 210 -11.80 20.40 -7.92
C VAL A 210 -12.93 20.11 -8.91
N MET A 211 -13.60 21.17 -9.43
CA MET A 211 -14.74 21.02 -10.35
C MET A 211 -14.29 20.85 -11.80
N GLU A 212 -13.05 21.19 -12.15
CA GLU A 212 -12.49 21.07 -13.49
C GLU A 212 -11.63 19.83 -13.63
N ASP A 213 -10.71 19.64 -12.68
CA ASP A 213 -9.77 18.50 -12.69
C ASP A 213 -9.37 18.16 -11.23
N ALA A 214 -10.06 17.22 -10.63
CA ALA A 214 -9.84 16.86 -9.24
C ALA A 214 -8.53 16.10 -9.05
N ILE A 215 -7.85 16.33 -7.92
CA ILE A 215 -6.73 15.50 -7.47
C ILE A 215 -7.26 14.26 -6.78
N PHE A 216 -6.67 13.12 -7.08
CA PHE A 216 -6.97 11.86 -6.43
C PHE A 216 -6.50 11.84 -4.96
N ASP A 217 -7.15 11.02 -4.16
CA ASP A 217 -6.71 10.65 -2.82
C ASP A 217 -5.62 9.54 -2.83
N ARG A 218 -5.05 9.21 -4.00
CA ARG A 218 -3.88 8.36 -4.21
C ARG A 218 -2.66 9.23 -4.44
N THR A 219 -1.63 8.99 -3.67
CA THR A 219 -0.40 9.79 -3.72
C THR A 219 0.81 8.86 -3.70
N ALA A 220 1.93 9.32 -4.23
CA ALA A 220 3.20 8.61 -4.15
C ALA A 220 4.22 9.45 -3.38
N ARG A 221 5.03 8.80 -2.54
CA ARG A 221 6.06 9.50 -1.78
C ARG A 221 7.24 9.85 -2.68
N SER A 222 7.64 11.13 -2.70
CA SER A 222 8.89 11.60 -3.31
C SER A 222 10.05 11.58 -2.30
N ALA A 223 11.24 11.99 -2.72
CA ALA A 223 12.39 12.11 -1.82
C ALA A 223 12.13 13.09 -0.67
N ASP A 224 11.53 14.23 -0.96
CA ASP A 224 11.34 15.32 -0.02
C ASP A 224 9.87 15.56 0.37
N GLY A 225 8.92 14.87 -0.28
CA GLY A 225 7.50 15.09 -0.06
C GLY A 225 6.62 14.06 -0.77
N TRP A 226 5.64 14.52 -1.57
CA TRP A 226 4.63 13.67 -2.18
C TRP A 226 4.27 14.13 -3.59
N TYR A 227 4.04 13.19 -4.49
CA TYR A 227 3.43 13.43 -5.78
C TYR A 227 1.92 13.27 -5.66
N LEU A 228 1.21 14.31 -6.11
CA LEU A 228 -0.25 14.33 -6.29
C LEU A 228 -0.55 14.23 -7.78
N ILE A 229 -1.63 13.57 -8.15
CA ILE A 229 -2.04 13.43 -9.54
C ILE A 229 -3.51 13.75 -9.70
N THR A 230 -3.85 14.49 -10.77
CA THR A 230 -5.25 14.80 -11.13
C THR A 230 -5.86 13.71 -12.01
N HIS A 231 -7.18 13.77 -12.19
CA HIS A 231 -7.91 12.88 -13.10
C HIS A 231 -7.45 13.01 -14.57
N ALA A 232 -6.98 14.17 -14.98
CA ALA A 232 -6.39 14.39 -16.30
C ALA A 232 -4.91 14.00 -16.40
N GLY A 233 -4.28 13.59 -15.29
CA GLY A 233 -2.88 13.19 -15.26
C GLY A 233 -1.89 14.35 -15.08
N ILE A 234 -2.31 15.44 -14.44
CA ILE A 234 -1.39 16.51 -14.02
C ILE A 234 -0.75 16.15 -12.70
N ILE A 235 0.57 16.23 -12.63
CA ILE A 235 1.37 15.95 -11.43
C ILE A 235 1.75 17.26 -10.75
N TYR A 236 1.62 17.27 -9.43
CA TYR A 236 2.21 18.26 -8.51
C TYR A 236 3.12 17.53 -7.54
N GLU A 237 4.29 18.07 -7.27
CA GLU A 237 5.09 17.65 -6.12
C GLU A 237 4.85 18.63 -5.00
N VAL A 238 4.57 18.11 -3.79
CA VAL A 238 4.26 18.91 -2.60
C VAL A 238 5.14 18.49 -1.44
N ALA A 239 5.64 19.47 -0.69
CA ALA A 239 6.51 19.28 0.45
C ALA A 239 6.25 20.36 1.53
N SER A 240 6.99 20.30 2.61
CA SER A 240 7.04 21.38 3.60
C SER A 240 8.48 21.82 3.88
N GLN A 241 8.65 23.09 4.14
CA GLN A 241 9.91 23.67 4.63
C GLN A 241 9.63 24.57 5.84
N GLY A 242 9.89 24.04 7.02
CA GLY A 242 9.40 24.66 8.26
C GLY A 242 7.89 24.75 8.26
N SER A 243 7.32 25.95 8.40
CA SER A 243 5.86 26.15 8.34
C SER A 243 5.35 26.57 6.95
N GLU A 244 6.15 26.45 5.91
CA GLU A 244 5.78 26.79 4.54
C GLU A 244 5.39 25.51 3.77
N ILE A 245 4.29 25.58 3.01
CA ILE A 245 3.88 24.52 2.10
C ILE A 245 4.49 24.84 0.73
N ILE A 246 5.28 23.92 0.21
CA ILE A 246 5.92 24.04 -1.10
C ILE A 246 5.10 23.23 -2.10
N ILE A 247 4.72 23.86 -3.21
CA ILE A 247 4.02 23.23 -4.33
C ILE A 247 4.86 23.54 -5.57
N SER A 248 5.32 22.50 -6.27
CA SER A 248 6.10 22.66 -7.49
C SER A 248 5.24 23.12 -8.67
N ASP A 249 5.89 23.57 -9.74
CA ASP A 249 5.24 23.72 -11.02
C ASP A 249 4.69 22.36 -11.49
N SER A 250 3.46 22.36 -12.00
CA SER A 250 2.80 21.14 -12.46
C SER A 250 3.28 20.74 -13.86
N TRP A 251 3.22 19.42 -14.12
CA TRP A 251 3.50 18.84 -15.42
C TRP A 251 2.54 17.69 -15.75
N SER A 252 2.37 17.35 -17.03
CA SER A 252 1.43 16.32 -17.47
C SER A 252 2.14 15.00 -17.73
N VAL A 253 1.51 13.89 -17.35
CA VAL A 253 1.95 12.53 -17.73
C VAL A 253 1.63 12.25 -19.21
N THR A 254 0.60 12.90 -19.77
CA THR A 254 0.21 12.78 -21.19
C THR A 254 0.92 13.81 -22.06
N GLN A 255 1.08 13.49 -23.35
CA GLN A 255 1.64 14.33 -24.38
C GLN A 255 0.56 14.71 -25.40
N GLU A 256 0.89 15.61 -26.34
CA GLU A 256 -0.01 15.99 -27.43
C GLU A 256 -0.50 14.75 -28.19
N GLY A 257 -1.80 14.60 -28.33
CA GLY A 257 -2.46 13.47 -29.01
C GLY A 257 -2.80 12.29 -28.12
N GLU A 258 -2.55 12.39 -26.81
CA GLU A 258 -2.88 11.34 -25.80
C GLU A 258 -4.06 11.74 -24.91
N ASP A 259 -4.96 12.59 -25.39
CA ASP A 259 -6.07 13.16 -24.58
C ASP A 259 -7.08 12.12 -24.08
N SER A 260 -7.09 10.91 -24.67
CA SER A 260 -7.91 9.78 -24.20
C SER A 260 -7.27 8.97 -23.08
N TRP A 261 -5.98 9.17 -22.77
CA TRP A 261 -5.29 8.44 -21.72
C TRP A 261 -5.50 9.09 -20.35
N ARG A 262 -5.77 8.24 -19.35
CA ARG A 262 -6.06 8.67 -17.97
C ARG A 262 -5.45 7.75 -16.96
N PRO A 263 -5.05 8.27 -15.77
CA PRO A 263 -4.71 7.43 -14.62
C PRO A 263 -5.94 6.65 -14.14
N GLY A 264 -5.75 5.39 -13.73
CA GLY A 264 -6.86 4.60 -13.20
C GLY A 264 -6.43 3.34 -12.48
N GLY A 265 -7.37 2.80 -11.71
CA GLY A 265 -7.17 1.68 -10.80
C GLY A 265 -7.43 2.06 -9.34
N ASP A 266 -7.07 1.17 -8.42
CA ASP A 266 -7.25 1.38 -6.97
C ASP A 266 -6.06 2.13 -6.35
N GLU A 267 -4.84 1.58 -6.44
CA GLU A 267 -3.58 2.20 -5.98
C GLU A 267 -2.62 2.32 -7.19
N PHE A 268 -2.88 3.26 -8.05
CA PHE A 268 -2.34 3.34 -9.41
C PHE A 268 -1.08 4.19 -9.56
N ILE A 269 -0.56 4.78 -8.48
CA ILE A 269 0.64 5.63 -8.51
C ILE A 269 1.64 5.20 -7.44
N THR A 270 2.92 5.11 -7.82
CA THR A 270 4.03 4.82 -6.90
C THR A 270 5.33 5.43 -7.42
N ALA A 271 6.30 5.71 -6.55
CA ALA A 271 7.58 6.29 -6.93
C ALA A 271 8.74 5.61 -6.20
N HIS A 272 9.85 5.43 -6.89
CA HIS A 272 11.13 5.07 -6.29
C HIS A 272 11.89 6.36 -5.96
N ARG A 273 12.06 6.62 -4.67
CA ARG A 273 12.57 7.91 -4.16
C ARG A 273 13.99 8.24 -4.65
N ASP A 274 14.90 7.28 -4.58
CA ASP A 274 16.31 7.52 -4.92
C ASP A 274 16.56 7.77 -6.41
N THR A 275 15.76 7.16 -7.29
CA THR A 275 15.88 7.32 -8.74
C THR A 275 14.95 8.38 -9.31
N ALA A 276 14.01 8.89 -8.51
CA ALA A 276 12.93 9.77 -8.94
C ALA A 276 12.10 9.20 -10.12
N LEU A 277 12.01 7.87 -10.24
CA LEU A 277 11.11 7.24 -11.19
C LEU A 277 9.70 7.15 -10.61
N LEU A 278 8.75 7.71 -11.34
CA LEU A 278 7.32 7.67 -11.02
C LEU A 278 6.63 6.68 -11.97
N TYR A 279 5.81 5.81 -11.41
CA TYR A 279 5.04 4.81 -12.14
C TYR A 279 3.56 5.12 -12.00
N VAL A 280 2.84 5.16 -13.11
CA VAL A 280 1.40 5.47 -13.13
C VAL A 280 0.70 4.45 -14.01
N VAL A 281 -0.33 3.80 -13.46
CA VAL A 281 -1.23 2.93 -14.23
C VAL A 281 -2.13 3.80 -15.09
N MET A 282 -2.19 3.50 -16.39
CA MET A 282 -2.91 4.28 -17.37
C MET A 282 -3.85 3.43 -18.21
N HIS A 283 -5.00 3.97 -18.57
CA HIS A 283 -5.97 3.37 -19.49
C HIS A 283 -6.48 4.38 -20.50
N GLU A 284 -6.99 3.91 -21.63
CA GLU A 284 -7.77 4.74 -22.53
C GLU A 284 -9.22 4.83 -22.04
N GLY A 285 -9.76 6.04 -21.88
CA GLY A 285 -11.12 6.24 -21.38
C GLY A 285 -11.59 7.67 -21.39
N GLU A 286 -12.88 7.82 -21.14
CA GLU A 286 -13.55 9.11 -20.99
C GLU A 286 -13.27 9.74 -19.61
N VAL A 287 -13.73 10.95 -19.39
CA VAL A 287 -13.69 11.61 -18.09
C VAL A 287 -14.46 10.75 -17.06
N ASP A 288 -14.04 10.74 -15.80
CA ASP A 288 -14.63 9.98 -14.69
C ASP A 288 -14.51 8.43 -14.78
N THR A 289 -13.54 7.92 -15.54
CA THR A 289 -13.25 6.47 -15.64
C THR A 289 -12.11 6.00 -14.73
N HIS A 290 -11.80 6.75 -13.71
CA HIS A 290 -10.64 6.54 -12.82
C HIS A 290 -10.61 5.21 -12.04
N HIS A 291 -11.73 4.46 -11.98
CA HIS A 291 -11.77 3.12 -11.40
C HIS A 291 -11.49 1.99 -12.40
N VAL A 292 -11.29 2.33 -13.67
CA VAL A 292 -10.98 1.33 -14.70
C VAL A 292 -9.54 0.86 -14.52
N PRO A 293 -9.29 -0.47 -14.47
CA PRO A 293 -7.94 -1.01 -14.47
C PRO A 293 -7.16 -0.57 -15.71
N GLY A 294 -5.86 -0.30 -15.56
CA GLY A 294 -5.05 0.22 -16.65
C GLY A 294 -4.34 -0.85 -17.45
N GLU A 295 -4.27 -0.62 -18.76
CA GLU A 295 -3.64 -1.51 -19.74
C GLU A 295 -2.13 -1.30 -19.82
N GLU A 296 -1.64 -0.17 -19.31
CA GLU A 296 -0.23 0.19 -19.32
C GLU A 296 0.22 0.78 -18.00
N ILE A 297 1.53 0.67 -17.72
CA ILE A 297 2.20 1.45 -16.69
C ILE A 297 3.16 2.42 -17.37
N TRP A 298 2.93 3.72 -17.20
CA TRP A 298 3.82 4.74 -17.68
C TRP A 298 4.88 5.07 -16.65
N VAL A 299 6.13 5.05 -17.10
CA VAL A 299 7.29 5.35 -16.24
C VAL A 299 7.81 6.72 -16.63
N LEU A 300 7.90 7.59 -15.62
CA LEU A 300 8.28 8.98 -15.81
C LEU A 300 9.50 9.31 -14.95
N ASP A 301 10.40 10.10 -15.46
CA ASP A 301 11.46 10.74 -14.68
C ASP A 301 10.89 12.02 -14.07
N ALA A 302 10.65 12.01 -12.77
CA ALA A 302 10.03 13.12 -12.05
C ALA A 302 10.90 14.39 -12.02
N ASN A 303 12.24 14.28 -12.18
CA ASN A 303 13.11 15.45 -12.25
C ASN A 303 12.93 16.25 -13.54
N SER A 304 12.62 15.56 -14.65
CA SER A 304 12.46 16.20 -15.95
C SER A 304 11.02 16.30 -16.41
N GLY A 305 10.09 15.58 -15.75
CA GLY A 305 8.70 15.43 -16.20
C GLY A 305 8.53 14.59 -17.46
N ASN A 306 9.60 13.95 -17.97
CA ASN A 306 9.55 13.19 -19.20
C ASN A 306 9.16 11.73 -18.95
N ARG A 307 8.32 11.19 -19.84
CA ARG A 307 8.06 9.74 -19.87
C ARG A 307 9.27 9.02 -20.45
N VAL A 308 9.82 8.06 -19.69
CA VAL A 308 11.01 7.28 -20.08
C VAL A 308 10.65 5.92 -20.64
N HIS A 309 9.49 5.36 -20.25
CA HIS A 309 9.03 4.04 -20.74
C HIS A 309 7.51 3.88 -20.62
N ARG A 310 6.97 2.90 -21.38
CA ARG A 310 5.59 2.39 -21.26
C ARG A 310 5.69 0.87 -21.14
N ILE A 311 5.13 0.30 -20.09
CA ILE A 311 5.04 -1.14 -19.89
C ILE A 311 3.63 -1.54 -20.33
N GLU A 312 3.53 -2.26 -21.46
CA GLU A 312 2.27 -2.87 -21.89
C GLU A 312 1.97 -4.09 -21.03
N LEU A 313 0.76 -4.22 -20.53
CA LEU A 313 0.35 -5.29 -19.64
C LEU A 313 -0.50 -6.33 -20.37
N GLU A 314 -0.25 -7.61 -20.11
CA GLU A 314 -1.08 -8.69 -20.64
C GLU A 314 -2.47 -8.75 -19.99
N VAL A 315 -2.55 -8.33 -18.73
CA VAL A 315 -3.77 -8.21 -17.93
C VAL A 315 -3.79 -6.83 -17.27
N PRO A 316 -4.92 -6.09 -17.36
CA PRO A 316 -4.99 -4.75 -16.79
C PRO A 316 -4.67 -4.71 -15.31
N ALA A 317 -3.92 -3.69 -14.88
CA ALA A 317 -3.50 -3.49 -13.50
C ALA A 317 -4.55 -2.69 -12.71
N THR A 318 -4.74 -3.08 -11.45
CA THR A 318 -5.57 -2.35 -10.49
C THR A 318 -4.72 -1.57 -9.48
N SER A 319 -3.58 -2.14 -9.06
CA SER A 319 -2.73 -1.53 -8.03
C SER A 319 -1.27 -1.78 -8.31
N ILE A 320 -0.42 -0.82 -7.97
CA ILE A 320 1.02 -0.92 -8.11
C ILE A 320 1.76 -0.44 -6.86
N MET A 321 2.96 -0.97 -6.67
CA MET A 321 3.92 -0.50 -5.69
C MET A 321 5.34 -0.74 -6.18
N VAL A 322 6.26 0.16 -5.89
CA VAL A 322 7.69 -0.05 -6.10
C VAL A 322 8.42 -0.14 -4.76
N THR A 323 9.26 -1.17 -4.60
CA THR A 323 10.13 -1.30 -3.42
C THR A 323 11.24 -0.25 -3.44
N GLN A 324 11.87 0.05 -2.30
CA GLN A 324 12.75 1.22 -2.18
C GLN A 324 14.25 0.88 -2.12
N GLU A 325 14.63 -0.33 -2.42
CA GLU A 325 16.03 -0.77 -2.43
C GLU A 325 16.77 -0.33 -3.71
N ALA A 326 18.09 -0.42 -3.69
CA ALA A 326 18.93 -0.07 -4.83
C ALA A 326 18.65 -0.89 -6.11
N GLN A 327 18.02 -2.05 -5.98
CA GLN A 327 17.50 -2.89 -7.07
C GLN A 327 16.00 -3.11 -6.87
N PRO A 328 15.21 -2.07 -7.11
CA PRO A 328 13.79 -2.09 -6.75
C PRO A 328 12.99 -3.03 -7.65
N LYS A 329 11.88 -3.53 -7.11
CA LYS A 329 10.88 -4.31 -7.82
C LYS A 329 9.58 -3.51 -7.96
N LEU A 330 9.00 -3.52 -9.14
CA LEU A 330 7.66 -3.01 -9.38
C LEU A 330 6.68 -4.17 -9.22
N ILE A 331 5.81 -4.06 -8.24
CA ILE A 331 4.76 -5.03 -7.90
C ILE A 331 3.46 -4.55 -8.51
N VAL A 332 2.77 -5.42 -9.24
CA VAL A 332 1.56 -5.08 -10.00
C VAL A 332 0.46 -6.08 -9.67
N ALA A 333 -0.65 -5.63 -9.12
CA ALA A 333 -1.86 -6.43 -8.99
C ALA A 333 -2.71 -6.28 -10.26
N ASP A 334 -3.15 -7.39 -10.83
CA ASP A 334 -4.07 -7.38 -11.95
C ASP A 334 -5.54 -7.49 -11.50
N ASP A 335 -6.48 -7.28 -12.42
CA ASP A 335 -7.92 -7.33 -12.14
C ASP A 335 -8.48 -8.75 -12.00
N ASN A 336 -7.67 -9.78 -12.28
CA ASN A 336 -7.98 -11.19 -12.06
C ASN A 336 -7.46 -11.73 -10.72
N GLY A 337 -6.76 -10.88 -9.95
CA GLY A 337 -6.19 -11.20 -8.63
C GLY A 337 -4.79 -11.83 -8.68
N GLY A 338 -4.09 -11.74 -9.82
CA GLY A 338 -2.67 -12.06 -9.94
C GLY A 338 -1.78 -10.94 -9.40
N THR A 339 -0.56 -11.29 -9.03
CA THR A 339 0.48 -10.33 -8.63
C THR A 339 1.73 -10.58 -9.47
N HIS A 340 2.14 -9.59 -10.22
CA HIS A 340 3.26 -9.63 -11.14
C HIS A 340 4.42 -8.80 -10.63
N VAL A 341 5.64 -9.28 -10.84
CA VAL A 341 6.88 -8.60 -10.45
C VAL A 341 7.67 -8.26 -11.68
N TYR A 342 8.05 -7.00 -11.77
CA TYR A 342 8.95 -6.46 -12.80
C TYR A 342 10.21 -5.90 -12.12
N ASP A 343 11.34 -5.96 -12.82
CA ASP A 343 12.50 -5.15 -12.45
C ASP A 343 12.15 -3.68 -12.69
N ALA A 344 12.19 -2.86 -11.65
CA ALA A 344 11.71 -1.48 -11.75
C ALA A 344 12.65 -0.56 -12.55
N LEU A 345 13.90 -0.93 -12.79
CA LEU A 345 14.86 -0.12 -13.55
C LEU A 345 14.94 -0.51 -15.03
N THR A 346 14.83 -1.80 -15.32
CA THR A 346 14.86 -2.32 -16.69
C THR A 346 13.47 -2.53 -17.27
N PHE A 347 12.44 -2.50 -16.43
CA PHE A 347 11.02 -2.69 -16.77
C PHE A 347 10.70 -4.10 -17.27
N ALA A 348 11.61 -5.03 -17.11
CA ALA A 348 11.44 -6.40 -17.55
C ALA A 348 10.55 -7.19 -16.58
N PHE A 349 9.58 -7.94 -17.13
CA PHE A 349 8.82 -8.91 -16.36
C PHE A 349 9.74 -10.01 -15.80
N GLU A 350 9.59 -10.33 -14.53
CA GLU A 350 10.40 -11.35 -13.86
C GLU A 350 9.58 -12.59 -13.49
N ARG A 351 8.42 -12.41 -12.88
CA ARG A 351 7.59 -13.52 -12.39
C ARG A 351 6.16 -13.12 -12.06
N THR A 352 5.33 -14.14 -11.85
CA THR A 352 4.03 -14.01 -11.20
C THR A 352 4.08 -14.68 -9.83
N ILE A 353 3.53 -14.02 -8.81
CA ILE A 353 3.35 -14.57 -7.47
C ILE A 353 1.88 -14.91 -7.30
N VAL A 354 1.59 -16.11 -6.81
CA VAL A 354 0.23 -16.51 -6.48
C VAL A 354 -0.12 -15.92 -5.11
N THR A 355 -0.87 -14.84 -5.14
CA THR A 355 -1.38 -14.18 -3.93
C THR A 355 -2.90 -14.41 -3.82
N PRO A 356 -3.50 -14.18 -2.63
CA PRO A 356 -4.97 -14.19 -2.49
C PRO A 356 -5.67 -13.00 -3.17
N GLY A 357 -4.99 -12.24 -4.00
CA GLY A 357 -5.37 -10.93 -4.53
C GLY A 357 -4.77 -9.81 -3.69
N ALA A 358 -4.83 -8.60 -4.21
CA ALA A 358 -4.36 -7.42 -3.48
C ALA A 358 -5.34 -6.27 -3.67
N ALA A 359 -5.88 -5.74 -2.57
CA ALA A 359 -6.58 -4.46 -2.57
C ALA A 359 -5.56 -3.32 -2.41
N MET A 360 -4.43 -3.59 -1.75
CA MET A 360 -3.40 -2.61 -1.44
C MET A 360 -2.06 -3.33 -1.21
N PHE A 361 -0.97 -2.69 -1.61
CA PHE A 361 0.38 -3.09 -1.27
C PHE A 361 1.00 -2.12 -0.27
N GLU A 362 1.86 -2.63 0.62
CA GLU A 362 2.71 -1.84 1.50
C GLU A 362 4.16 -2.29 1.36
N ASP A 363 5.05 -1.31 1.35
CA ASP A 363 6.51 -1.50 1.35
C ASP A 363 7.01 -1.89 2.75
N PHE A 364 8.18 -2.59 2.83
CA PHE A 364 8.77 -3.04 4.10
C PHE A 364 9.83 -2.10 4.62
#